data_c97a412be54c6d2e1513a1756fd98e50
#
_entry.id   c97a412be54c6d2e1513a1756fd98e50
#
_cell.length_a   1.000
_cell.length_b   1.000
_cell.length_c   1.000
_cell.angle_alpha   90.00
_cell.angle_beta   90.00
_cell.angle_gamma   90.00
#
_symmetry.space_group_name_H-M   'P 1'
#
loop_
_entity.id
_entity.type
_entity.pdbx_description
1 polymer ?
#
loop_
_entity_poly.entity_id
_entity_poly.type
_entity_poly.pdbx_seq_one_letter_code
_entity_poly.pdbx_strand_id
1 'polypeptide(L)'
;MSKIISINEIKKKKLNNKKVILCHGVFDLLHIGHLRYFKEAKNLGDILVVSVTSDEFVNKGPGKPRFDINTRMEALENIKTIDYIIRSDFSTAEKIIKILKPSFYVKGKDYKKNTNDISKNIFKEIKAAKLSKTKVYYTKSAIYSSSKLINDSELNPLNEKQRNKIKDLKTFLKKKSFEEILVKLKKLNVLVIGETILDRYVFCETIGKSGKEPMLVLKEKRTKDYVGGAASIALQISKFVRNTTLISSLGEKKEHKNFFFKKLEKINKKYIYKKSSPTIVKKRYVDDASNSKTLGVYSINDDRLNISDENKLKSIIKKNISKNDIIIISDYGHGLISNRLSDFISKSSKRIFVNCQVNANNKGWHSILKYKGCFCVFINETELRYEVRDQHSTIHEVIKKFTKLKNKFNYILVTKGNEGVLFYDLRKNFFYDYPAF
;
A
#
# COMPACT_ATOMS: atom_id res chain seq x y z
N MET A 1 -28.49 23.76 25.62
CA MET A 1 -27.07 24.18 25.61
C MET A 1 -26.24 23.04 25.08
N SER A 2 -25.30 23.31 24.17
CA SER A 2 -24.39 22.28 23.68
C SER A 2 -23.56 21.70 24.81
N LYS A 3 -23.39 20.36 24.81
CA LYS A 3 -22.51 19.65 25.74
C LYS A 3 -21.04 19.71 25.28
N ILE A 4 -20.79 20.08 24.01
CA ILE A 4 -19.47 20.20 23.43
C ILE A 4 -18.86 21.52 23.86
N ILE A 5 -17.78 21.45 24.61
CA ILE A 5 -17.06 22.62 25.13
C ILE A 5 -15.55 22.45 24.98
N SER A 6 -14.82 23.54 24.97
CA SER A 6 -13.36 23.53 24.95
C SER A 6 -12.74 23.16 26.30
N ILE A 7 -11.49 22.71 26.29
CA ILE A 7 -10.71 22.48 27.53
C ILE A 7 -10.61 23.74 28.39
N ASN A 8 -10.56 24.92 27.76
CA ASN A 8 -10.47 26.20 28.50
C ASN A 8 -11.81 26.59 29.17
N GLU A 9 -12.91 26.29 28.51
CA GLU A 9 -14.24 26.51 29.07
C GLU A 9 -14.55 25.60 30.26
N ILE A 10 -14.20 24.31 30.17
CA ILE A 10 -14.43 23.38 31.29
C ILE A 10 -13.56 23.75 32.51
N LYS A 11 -12.35 24.29 32.31
CA LYS A 11 -11.53 24.83 33.41
C LYS A 11 -12.18 26.00 34.13
N LYS A 12 -12.85 26.91 33.40
CA LYS A 12 -13.51 28.07 33.95
C LYS A 12 -14.80 27.75 34.71
N LYS A 13 -15.40 26.58 34.42
CA LYS A 13 -16.57 26.08 35.15
C LYS A 13 -16.14 25.72 36.58
N LYS A 14 -16.68 26.44 37.56
CA LYS A 14 -16.49 26.15 38.99
C LYS A 14 -17.14 24.80 39.31
N LEU A 15 -16.40 23.69 39.10
CA LEU A 15 -16.84 22.34 39.41
C LEU A 15 -16.53 21.95 40.87
N ASN A 16 -16.32 22.99 41.72
CA ASN A 16 -16.02 22.83 43.12
C ASN A 16 -17.18 22.11 43.84
N ASN A 17 -16.84 21.15 44.66
CA ASN A 17 -17.76 20.23 45.40
C ASN A 17 -18.54 19.23 44.56
N LYS A 18 -18.25 19.09 43.25
CA LYS A 18 -18.83 18.03 42.39
C LYS A 18 -17.81 16.93 42.07
N LYS A 19 -18.25 15.69 42.16
CA LYS A 19 -17.41 14.56 41.75
C LYS A 19 -17.39 14.48 40.22
N VAL A 20 -16.27 14.86 39.63
CA VAL A 20 -16.05 14.83 38.19
C VAL A 20 -15.51 13.46 37.77
N ILE A 21 -16.13 12.86 36.78
CA ILE A 21 -15.75 11.58 36.19
C ILE A 21 -15.22 11.84 34.77
N LEU A 22 -14.07 11.28 34.43
CA LEU A 22 -13.48 11.36 33.09
C LEU A 22 -13.50 10.01 32.39
N CYS A 23 -14.08 9.98 31.19
CA CYS A 23 -13.90 8.94 30.20
C CYS A 23 -13.08 9.47 29.03
N HIS A 24 -12.12 8.70 28.54
CA HIS A 24 -11.31 9.09 27.38
C HIS A 24 -11.22 7.94 26.38
N GLY A 25 -11.39 8.27 25.09
CA GLY A 25 -11.31 7.27 24.02
C GLY A 25 -11.55 7.86 22.64
N VAL A 26 -11.53 7.01 21.61
CA VAL A 26 -11.81 7.37 20.22
C VAL A 26 -13.30 7.45 19.94
N PHE A 27 -14.09 6.52 20.50
CA PHE A 27 -15.56 6.42 20.35
C PHE A 27 -16.02 6.48 18.88
N ASP A 28 -15.39 5.70 18.02
CA ASP A 28 -15.59 5.74 16.57
C ASP A 28 -16.98 5.22 16.15
N LEU A 29 -17.30 3.96 16.50
CA LEU A 29 -18.63 3.37 16.31
C LEU A 29 -19.29 3.17 17.66
N LEU A 30 -20.31 3.98 17.95
CA LEU A 30 -21.07 3.83 19.18
C LEU A 30 -21.93 2.57 19.15
N HIS A 31 -21.92 1.82 20.25
CA HIS A 31 -22.71 0.60 20.44
C HIS A 31 -23.15 0.48 21.90
N ILE A 32 -24.02 -0.46 22.18
CA ILE A 32 -24.59 -0.68 23.53
C ILE A 32 -23.51 -0.78 24.64
N GLY A 33 -22.33 -1.29 24.31
CA GLY A 33 -21.21 -1.35 25.27
C GLY A 33 -20.73 0.04 25.70
N HIS A 34 -20.69 1.03 24.80
CA HIS A 34 -20.38 2.41 25.17
C HIS A 34 -21.47 3.04 26.04
N LEU A 35 -22.75 2.78 25.73
CA LEU A 35 -23.85 3.31 26.52
C LEU A 35 -23.81 2.75 27.97
N ARG A 36 -23.55 1.46 28.13
CA ARG A 36 -23.37 0.83 29.46
C ARG A 36 -22.15 1.37 30.19
N TYR A 37 -21.04 1.56 29.46
CA TYR A 37 -19.82 2.16 30.00
C TYR A 37 -20.05 3.56 30.53
N PHE A 38 -20.70 4.46 29.76
CA PHE A 38 -21.03 5.80 30.21
C PHE A 38 -22.03 5.81 31.38
N LYS A 39 -23.04 4.92 31.38
CA LYS A 39 -23.98 4.78 32.47
C LYS A 39 -23.28 4.35 33.77
N GLU A 40 -22.39 3.36 33.71
CA GLU A 40 -21.59 2.91 34.84
C GLU A 40 -20.63 4.02 35.34
N ALA A 41 -20.01 4.73 34.43
CA ALA A 41 -19.16 5.86 34.80
C ALA A 41 -19.93 6.99 35.47
N LYS A 42 -21.12 7.37 34.96
CA LYS A 42 -21.96 8.42 35.51
C LYS A 42 -22.41 8.10 36.96
N ASN A 43 -22.64 6.84 37.29
CA ASN A 43 -23.03 6.44 38.65
C ASN A 43 -21.93 6.64 39.70
N LEU A 44 -20.68 6.96 39.29
CA LEU A 44 -19.57 7.23 40.22
C LEU A 44 -19.48 8.67 40.71
N GLY A 45 -20.29 9.59 40.14
CA GLY A 45 -20.27 10.98 40.54
C GLY A 45 -21.25 11.88 39.79
N ASP A 46 -21.09 13.18 39.98
CA ASP A 46 -22.09 14.18 39.61
C ASP A 46 -21.98 14.63 38.16
N ILE A 47 -20.75 14.68 37.61
CA ILE A 47 -20.48 15.20 36.27
C ILE A 47 -19.65 14.21 35.48
N LEU A 48 -20.17 13.75 34.35
CA LEU A 48 -19.45 12.92 33.39
C LEU A 48 -18.90 13.76 32.25
N VAL A 49 -17.57 13.80 32.14
CA VAL A 49 -16.83 14.41 31.04
C VAL A 49 -16.30 13.32 30.12
N VAL A 50 -16.62 13.43 28.84
CA VAL A 50 -16.09 12.52 27.82
C VAL A 50 -15.07 13.27 26.95
N SER A 51 -13.85 12.79 26.93
CA SER A 51 -12.75 13.32 26.10
C SER A 51 -12.57 12.44 24.87
N VAL A 52 -12.68 13.04 23.68
CA VAL A 52 -12.63 12.35 22.39
C VAL A 52 -11.30 12.65 21.69
N THR A 53 -10.55 11.61 21.34
CA THR A 53 -9.27 11.75 20.62
C THR A 53 -9.52 12.26 19.20
N SER A 54 -8.87 13.35 18.78
CA SER A 54 -8.96 13.87 17.41
C SER A 54 -8.28 12.92 16.42
N ASP A 55 -8.67 13.03 15.14
CA ASP A 55 -8.34 12.05 14.10
C ASP A 55 -6.83 11.85 13.92
N GLU A 56 -6.08 12.95 13.98
CA GLU A 56 -4.61 12.95 13.83
C GLU A 56 -3.88 12.17 14.92
N PHE A 57 -4.51 11.99 16.10
CA PHE A 57 -3.92 11.31 17.27
C PHE A 57 -4.45 9.89 17.45
N VAL A 58 -5.31 9.40 16.54
CA VAL A 58 -5.84 8.04 16.58
C VAL A 58 -4.83 7.07 15.97
N ASN A 59 -4.21 6.23 16.79
CA ASN A 59 -3.28 5.18 16.38
C ASN A 59 -3.94 3.80 16.46
N LYS A 60 -4.90 3.51 15.57
CA LYS A 60 -5.63 2.22 15.53
C LYS A 60 -5.49 1.49 14.20
N GLY A 61 -4.54 1.91 13.35
CA GLY A 61 -4.28 1.32 12.03
C GLY A 61 -4.99 2.03 10.87
N PRO A 62 -4.73 1.62 9.63
CA PRO A 62 -5.27 2.25 8.42
C PRO A 62 -6.79 2.29 8.40
N GLY A 63 -7.37 3.40 7.91
CA GLY A 63 -8.81 3.58 7.78
C GLY A 63 -9.56 3.79 9.10
N LYS A 64 -8.86 4.15 10.19
CA LYS A 64 -9.46 4.51 11.48
C LYS A 64 -8.99 5.90 11.93
N PRO A 65 -9.89 6.75 12.50
CA PRO A 65 -11.31 6.44 12.75
C PRO A 65 -12.14 6.40 11.46
N ARG A 66 -13.32 5.77 11.49
CA ARG A 66 -14.29 5.74 10.38
C ARG A 66 -15.03 7.06 10.25
N PHE A 67 -15.38 7.65 11.37
CA PHE A 67 -16.05 8.94 11.45
C PHE A 67 -15.07 10.00 11.95
N ASP A 68 -15.11 11.16 11.31
CA ASP A 68 -14.34 12.32 11.75
C ASP A 68 -14.72 12.77 13.17
N ILE A 69 -13.86 13.58 13.78
CA ILE A 69 -14.02 14.02 15.18
C ILE A 69 -15.35 14.72 15.42
N ASN A 70 -15.87 15.52 14.48
CA ASN A 70 -17.09 16.27 14.64
C ASN A 70 -18.31 15.34 14.70
N THR A 71 -18.39 14.40 13.74
CA THR A 71 -19.44 13.37 13.70
C THR A 71 -19.44 12.51 14.97
N ARG A 72 -18.26 12.15 15.49
CA ARG A 72 -18.14 11.37 16.73
C ARG A 72 -18.58 12.14 17.96
N MET A 73 -18.26 13.44 18.04
CA MET A 73 -18.68 14.31 19.15
C MET A 73 -20.17 14.58 19.10
N GLU A 74 -20.74 14.83 17.92
CA GLU A 74 -22.19 15.00 17.72
C GLU A 74 -22.98 13.76 18.15
N ALA A 75 -22.53 12.56 17.79
CA ALA A 75 -23.15 11.31 18.23
C ALA A 75 -23.15 11.16 19.76
N LEU A 76 -22.07 11.56 20.43
CA LEU A 76 -21.97 11.54 21.90
C LEU A 76 -22.86 12.59 22.57
N GLU A 77 -23.09 13.74 21.93
CA GLU A 77 -23.90 14.85 22.47
C GLU A 77 -25.35 14.40 22.75
N ASN A 78 -25.85 13.47 21.96
CA ASN A 78 -27.19 12.90 22.12
C ASN A 78 -27.34 11.88 23.27
N ILE A 79 -26.25 11.54 23.97
CA ILE A 79 -26.29 10.59 25.09
C ILE A 79 -26.61 11.33 26.40
N LYS A 80 -27.78 11.04 27.00
CA LYS A 80 -28.28 11.70 28.23
C LYS A 80 -27.30 11.67 29.40
N THR A 81 -26.53 10.59 29.55
CA THR A 81 -25.63 10.37 30.70
C THR A 81 -24.36 11.22 30.63
N ILE A 82 -24.05 11.82 29.49
CA ILE A 82 -22.86 12.67 29.29
C ILE A 82 -23.24 14.13 29.57
N ASP A 83 -22.48 14.78 30.43
CA ASP A 83 -22.69 16.19 30.77
C ASP A 83 -21.84 17.11 29.90
N TYR A 84 -20.56 16.75 29.64
CA TYR A 84 -19.66 17.52 28.82
C TYR A 84 -18.81 16.65 27.89
N ILE A 85 -18.54 17.16 26.71
CA ILE A 85 -17.70 16.53 25.68
C ILE A 85 -16.59 17.51 25.36
N ILE A 86 -15.34 17.02 25.37
CA ILE A 86 -14.17 17.81 25.03
C ILE A 86 -13.35 17.10 23.94
N ARG A 87 -12.88 17.87 22.98
CA ARG A 87 -11.89 17.42 21.99
C ARG A 87 -10.53 17.27 22.66
N SER A 88 -9.83 16.19 22.37
CA SER A 88 -8.47 15.92 22.84
C SER A 88 -7.51 15.84 21.67
N ASP A 89 -6.63 16.82 21.56
CA ASP A 89 -5.55 16.85 20.57
C ASP A 89 -4.27 16.18 21.14
N PHE A 90 -4.48 15.04 21.85
CA PHE A 90 -3.42 14.24 22.46
C PHE A 90 -3.72 12.76 22.29
N SER A 91 -2.66 11.97 22.11
CA SER A 91 -2.76 10.52 21.94
C SER A 91 -3.12 9.76 23.23
N THR A 92 -3.09 10.44 24.40
CA THR A 92 -3.38 9.86 25.73
C THR A 92 -4.19 10.82 26.57
N ALA A 93 -4.87 10.30 27.60
CA ALA A 93 -5.61 11.10 28.56
C ALA A 93 -4.71 11.86 29.56
N GLU A 94 -3.39 11.68 29.54
CA GLU A 94 -2.46 12.22 30.53
C GLU A 94 -2.65 13.72 30.78
N LYS A 95 -2.66 14.52 29.71
CA LYS A 95 -2.82 15.99 29.83
C LYS A 95 -4.21 16.36 30.31
N ILE A 96 -5.24 15.67 29.87
CA ILE A 96 -6.63 15.92 30.30
C ILE A 96 -6.80 15.64 31.78
N ILE A 97 -6.25 14.52 32.28
CA ILE A 97 -6.27 14.16 33.70
C ILE A 97 -5.58 15.25 34.56
N LYS A 98 -4.40 15.71 34.14
CA LYS A 98 -3.67 16.79 34.87
C LYS A 98 -4.42 18.12 34.89
N ILE A 99 -5.18 18.41 33.82
CA ILE A 99 -5.96 19.65 33.68
C ILE A 99 -7.25 19.59 34.52
N LEU A 100 -8.01 18.51 34.40
CA LEU A 100 -9.32 18.38 35.04
C LEU A 100 -9.25 17.92 36.49
N LYS A 101 -8.21 17.15 36.86
CA LYS A 101 -8.05 16.48 38.14
C LYS A 101 -9.34 15.79 38.57
N PRO A 102 -9.90 14.88 37.74
CA PRO A 102 -11.19 14.27 38.02
C PRO A 102 -11.13 13.40 39.28
N SER A 103 -12.28 13.21 39.95
CA SER A 103 -12.37 12.27 41.09
C SER A 103 -12.12 10.82 40.64
N PHE A 104 -12.65 10.48 39.44
CA PHE A 104 -12.45 9.16 38.85
C PHE A 104 -12.05 9.28 37.38
N TYR A 105 -11.05 8.48 36.99
CA TYR A 105 -10.74 8.18 35.59
C TYR A 105 -11.21 6.78 35.27
N VAL A 106 -12.16 6.63 34.32
CA VAL A 106 -12.85 5.37 34.05
C VAL A 106 -12.29 4.74 32.79
N LYS A 107 -12.00 3.44 32.86
CA LYS A 107 -11.56 2.60 31.74
C LYS A 107 -12.40 1.33 31.65
N GLY A 108 -12.43 0.73 30.47
CA GLY A 108 -13.04 -0.58 30.27
C GLY A 108 -12.28 -1.70 31.02
N LYS A 109 -12.99 -2.77 31.36
CA LYS A 109 -12.45 -3.95 32.07
C LYS A 109 -11.23 -4.58 31.36
N ASP A 110 -11.19 -4.51 30.05
CA ASP A 110 -10.11 -5.00 29.18
C ASP A 110 -8.74 -4.38 29.47
N TYR A 111 -8.71 -3.16 30.01
CA TYR A 111 -7.46 -2.48 30.39
C TYR A 111 -6.94 -2.89 31.78
N LYS A 112 -7.70 -3.67 32.56
CA LYS A 112 -7.28 -4.08 33.92
C LYS A 112 -6.07 -5.04 33.91
N LYS A 113 -5.91 -5.86 32.86
CA LYS A 113 -4.81 -6.84 32.74
C LYS A 113 -3.60 -6.35 31.96
N ASN A 114 -3.43 -5.05 31.69
CA ASN A 114 -2.28 -4.42 31.00
C ASN A 114 -1.77 -5.12 29.71
N THR A 115 -2.25 -6.31 29.40
CA THR A 115 -1.83 -7.15 28.26
C THR A 115 -2.48 -6.75 26.93
N ASN A 116 -3.55 -5.96 26.99
CA ASN A 116 -4.34 -5.58 25.80
C ASN A 116 -4.06 -4.16 25.28
N ASP A 117 -3.18 -3.41 25.94
CA ASP A 117 -2.78 -2.09 25.46
C ASP A 117 -1.53 -2.18 24.58
N ILE A 118 -1.78 -2.34 23.26
CA ILE A 118 -0.74 -2.40 22.23
C ILE A 118 0.11 -1.11 22.21
N SER A 119 -0.45 0.02 22.65
CA SER A 119 0.22 1.34 22.65
C SER A 119 1.04 1.62 23.90
N LYS A 120 0.91 0.81 24.97
CA LYS A 120 1.50 1.02 26.30
C LYS A 120 1.16 2.38 26.93
N ASN A 121 0.13 3.07 26.43
CA ASN A 121 -0.25 4.41 26.89
C ASN A 121 -0.93 4.40 28.27
N ILE A 122 -1.55 3.30 28.65
CA ILE A 122 -2.23 3.15 29.93
C ILE A 122 -1.31 3.43 31.13
N PHE A 123 -0.03 3.10 31.05
CA PHE A 123 0.95 3.37 32.13
C PHE A 123 1.14 4.88 32.38
N LYS A 124 1.17 5.69 31.29
CA LYS A 124 1.28 7.14 31.39
C LYS A 124 0.03 7.75 32.01
N GLU A 125 -1.14 7.24 31.64
CA GLU A 125 -2.44 7.67 32.16
C GLU A 125 -2.58 7.34 33.66
N ILE A 126 -2.21 6.13 34.09
CA ILE A 126 -2.21 5.73 35.52
C ILE A 126 -1.24 6.58 36.32
N LYS A 127 -0.05 6.85 35.80
CA LYS A 127 0.95 7.74 36.47
C LYS A 127 0.37 9.15 36.65
N ALA A 128 -0.26 9.70 35.61
CA ALA A 128 -0.90 11.01 35.67
C ALA A 128 -2.07 11.03 36.67
N ALA A 129 -2.88 9.97 36.72
CA ALA A 129 -3.98 9.85 37.67
C ALA A 129 -3.46 9.86 39.12
N LYS A 130 -2.41 9.08 39.42
CA LYS A 130 -1.79 9.06 40.77
C LYS A 130 -1.29 10.45 41.17
N LEU A 131 -0.58 11.15 40.27
CA LEU A 131 -0.07 12.51 40.54
C LEU A 131 -1.18 13.53 40.76
N SER A 132 -2.34 13.34 40.12
CA SER A 132 -3.51 14.21 40.23
C SER A 132 -4.49 13.81 41.35
N LYS A 133 -4.16 12.82 42.18
CA LYS A 133 -5.05 12.25 43.22
C LYS A 133 -6.37 11.70 42.64
N THR A 134 -6.37 11.31 41.36
CA THR A 134 -7.51 10.74 40.66
C THR A 134 -7.57 9.22 40.87
N LYS A 135 -8.72 8.66 41.22
CA LYS A 135 -8.93 7.23 41.35
C LYS A 135 -9.17 6.62 39.96
N VAL A 136 -8.45 5.55 39.60
CA VAL A 136 -8.71 4.80 38.36
C VAL A 136 -9.76 3.72 38.64
N TYR A 137 -10.86 3.73 37.87
CA TYR A 137 -11.93 2.76 37.98
C TYR A 137 -12.04 1.94 36.70
N TYR A 138 -12.18 0.63 36.82
CA TYR A 138 -12.40 -0.28 35.69
C TYR A 138 -13.84 -0.81 35.72
N THR A 139 -14.57 -0.61 34.62
CA THR A 139 -15.99 -1.03 34.54
C THR A 139 -16.16 -2.55 34.63
N LYS A 140 -17.32 -2.99 35.15
CA LYS A 140 -17.69 -4.38 35.26
C LYS A 140 -18.47 -4.89 34.04
N SER A 141 -19.01 -4.00 33.23
CA SER A 141 -19.86 -4.29 32.07
C SER A 141 -19.18 -5.21 31.07
N ALA A 142 -19.96 -5.99 30.32
CA ALA A 142 -19.45 -6.87 29.27
C ALA A 142 -18.70 -6.09 28.20
N ILE A 143 -17.61 -6.67 27.76
CA ILE A 143 -16.71 -6.07 26.76
C ILE A 143 -17.36 -6.19 25.37
N TYR A 144 -17.76 -5.06 24.82
CA TYR A 144 -18.06 -4.90 23.39
C TYR A 144 -16.95 -4.06 22.79
N SER A 145 -16.27 -4.57 21.77
CA SER A 145 -15.21 -3.85 21.08
C SER A 145 -15.71 -3.40 19.71
N SER A 146 -15.76 -2.08 19.48
CA SER A 146 -16.03 -1.52 18.15
C SER A 146 -15.13 -2.14 17.10
N SER A 147 -13.84 -2.34 17.42
CA SER A 147 -12.89 -3.01 16.52
C SER A 147 -13.28 -4.47 16.25
N LYS A 148 -13.86 -5.19 17.22
CA LYS A 148 -14.35 -6.55 17.02
C LYS A 148 -15.62 -6.57 16.20
N LEU A 149 -16.55 -5.64 16.46
CA LEU A 149 -17.77 -5.48 15.65
C LEU A 149 -17.45 -5.12 14.19
N ILE A 150 -16.50 -4.19 13.96
CA ILE A 150 -16.05 -3.84 12.61
C ILE A 150 -15.37 -5.04 11.93
N ASN A 151 -14.61 -5.84 12.67
CA ASN A 151 -13.89 -6.99 12.13
C ASN A 151 -14.76 -8.22 11.91
N ASP A 152 -15.85 -8.39 12.70
CA ASP A 152 -16.70 -9.59 12.71
C ASP A 152 -18.06 -9.37 11.99
N SER A 153 -18.41 -8.14 11.58
CA SER A 153 -19.68 -7.78 10.93
C SER A 153 -19.55 -7.50 9.44
N GLU A 154 -20.67 -7.29 8.77
CA GLU A 154 -20.79 -6.83 7.37
C GLU A 154 -20.07 -5.49 7.09
N LEU A 155 -19.73 -4.72 8.13
CA LEU A 155 -18.90 -3.52 8.07
C LEU A 155 -17.41 -3.82 7.88
N ASN A 156 -16.99 -5.08 7.85
CA ASN A 156 -15.62 -5.45 7.55
C ASN A 156 -15.41 -5.31 6.03
N PRO A 157 -14.51 -4.42 5.56
CA PRO A 157 -14.25 -4.25 4.14
C PRO A 157 -13.63 -5.51 3.48
N LEU A 158 -13.24 -6.49 4.31
CA LEU A 158 -12.65 -7.74 3.85
C LEU A 158 -13.73 -8.82 3.66
N ASN A 159 -13.77 -9.43 2.49
CA ASN A 159 -14.60 -10.58 2.24
C ASN A 159 -14.09 -11.85 2.98
N GLU A 160 -14.86 -12.92 2.98
CA GLU A 160 -14.52 -14.16 3.68
C GLU A 160 -13.20 -14.77 3.20
N LYS A 161 -12.96 -14.78 1.88
CA LYS A 161 -11.71 -15.28 1.26
C LYS A 161 -10.49 -14.52 1.76
N GLN A 162 -10.58 -13.18 1.86
CA GLN A 162 -9.53 -12.32 2.40
C GLN A 162 -9.28 -12.60 3.89
N ARG A 163 -10.35 -12.73 4.70
CA ARG A 163 -10.23 -13.05 6.13
C ARG A 163 -9.54 -14.38 6.38
N ASN A 164 -9.92 -15.42 5.62
CA ASN A 164 -9.31 -16.74 5.73
C ASN A 164 -7.82 -16.71 5.36
N LYS A 165 -7.44 -15.99 4.29
CA LYS A 165 -6.02 -15.81 3.93
C LYS A 165 -5.20 -15.07 4.97
N ILE A 166 -5.78 -14.07 5.66
CA ILE A 166 -5.09 -13.40 6.77
C ILE A 166 -4.85 -14.38 7.93
N LYS A 167 -5.80 -15.27 8.24
CA LYS A 167 -5.61 -16.31 9.27
C LYS A 167 -4.47 -17.27 8.89
N ASP A 168 -4.43 -17.72 7.63
CA ASP A 168 -3.36 -18.57 7.10
C ASP A 168 -1.99 -17.88 7.21
N LEU A 169 -1.91 -16.61 6.80
CA LEU A 169 -0.69 -15.81 6.89
C LEU A 169 -0.22 -15.62 8.35
N LYS A 170 -1.14 -15.36 9.28
CA LYS A 170 -0.82 -15.27 10.71
C LYS A 170 -0.24 -16.58 11.25
N THR A 171 -0.81 -17.71 10.82
CA THR A 171 -0.33 -19.04 11.21
C THR A 171 1.04 -19.34 10.62
N PHE A 172 1.27 -18.99 9.35
CA PHE A 172 2.58 -19.11 8.69
C PHE A 172 3.65 -18.26 9.36
N LEU A 173 3.33 -17.00 9.68
CA LEU A 173 4.25 -16.05 10.32
C LEU A 173 4.57 -16.40 11.79
N LYS A 174 3.72 -17.17 12.47
CA LYS A 174 4.06 -17.75 13.77
C LYS A 174 5.15 -18.82 13.67
N LYS A 175 5.25 -19.54 12.53
CA LYS A 175 6.25 -20.60 12.29
C LYS A 175 7.55 -20.07 11.69
N LYS A 176 7.51 -18.96 10.95
CA LYS A 176 8.66 -18.28 10.35
C LYS A 176 8.50 -16.78 10.51
N SER A 177 9.43 -16.13 11.18
CA SER A 177 9.36 -14.69 11.34
C SER A 177 9.60 -13.98 9.99
N PHE A 178 8.89 -12.87 9.80
CA PHE A 178 9.08 -12.04 8.62
C PHE A 178 10.51 -11.47 8.57
N GLU A 179 11.08 -11.21 9.73
CA GLU A 179 12.46 -10.74 9.88
C GLU A 179 13.48 -11.73 9.30
N GLU A 180 13.30 -13.05 9.50
CA GLU A 180 14.18 -14.06 8.91
C GLU A 180 14.17 -14.04 7.39
N ILE A 181 13.00 -13.78 6.79
CA ILE A 181 12.85 -13.62 5.34
C ILE A 181 13.61 -12.38 4.87
N LEU A 182 13.42 -11.24 5.56
CA LEU A 182 14.12 -9.99 5.24
C LEU A 182 15.65 -10.12 5.37
N VAL A 183 16.14 -10.79 6.41
CA VAL A 183 17.58 -11.06 6.60
C VAL A 183 18.14 -11.85 5.42
N LYS A 184 17.42 -12.84 4.91
CA LYS A 184 17.83 -13.61 3.71
C LYS A 184 17.85 -12.75 2.46
N LEU A 185 16.83 -11.92 2.26
CA LEU A 185 16.77 -11.00 1.11
C LEU A 185 17.91 -9.99 1.14
N LYS A 186 18.27 -9.46 2.30
CA LYS A 186 19.38 -8.51 2.49
C LYS A 186 20.78 -9.09 2.14
N LYS A 187 20.89 -10.38 1.88
CA LYS A 187 22.14 -11.00 1.39
C LYS A 187 22.25 -11.01 -0.13
N LEU A 188 21.18 -10.75 -0.85
CA LEU A 188 21.11 -10.88 -2.30
C LEU A 188 21.59 -9.63 -3.05
N ASN A 189 22.30 -9.85 -4.15
CA ASN A 189 22.58 -8.87 -5.18
C ASN A 189 21.65 -9.12 -6.37
N VAL A 190 20.94 -8.10 -6.82
CA VAL A 190 19.91 -8.23 -7.85
C VAL A 190 20.23 -7.36 -9.06
N LEU A 191 20.19 -7.98 -10.24
CA LEU A 191 20.32 -7.31 -11.52
C LEU A 191 18.93 -7.12 -12.12
N VAL A 192 18.53 -5.87 -12.35
CA VAL A 192 17.29 -5.51 -13.05
C VAL A 192 17.64 -5.04 -14.46
N ILE A 193 16.99 -5.64 -15.48
CA ILE A 193 17.19 -5.30 -16.89
C ILE A 193 15.84 -4.95 -17.50
N GLY A 194 15.72 -3.82 -18.18
CA GLY A 194 14.49 -3.40 -18.86
C GLY A 194 14.43 -1.90 -19.09
N GLU A 195 13.33 -1.45 -19.65
CA GLU A 195 13.17 -0.04 -20.02
C GLU A 195 12.89 0.85 -18.81
N THR A 196 13.59 1.98 -18.73
CA THR A 196 13.27 3.07 -17.80
C THR A 196 12.17 3.94 -18.40
N ILE A 197 11.14 4.20 -17.66
CA ILE A 197 9.96 4.96 -18.06
C ILE A 197 9.77 6.13 -17.10
N LEU A 198 9.48 7.31 -17.62
CA LEU A 198 8.95 8.42 -16.84
C LEU A 198 7.42 8.35 -16.88
N ASP A 199 6.81 8.03 -15.76
CA ASP A 199 5.35 8.11 -15.62
C ASP A 199 4.97 9.52 -15.16
N ARG A 200 4.41 10.31 -16.07
CA ARG A 200 3.98 11.68 -15.82
C ARG A 200 2.47 11.76 -15.69
N TYR A 201 2.01 12.26 -14.56
CA TYR A 201 0.60 12.50 -14.29
C TYR A 201 0.33 13.99 -14.31
N VAL A 202 -0.52 14.42 -15.24
CA VAL A 202 -0.97 15.80 -15.40
C VAL A 202 -2.38 15.88 -14.86
N PHE A 203 -2.54 16.46 -13.68
CA PHE A 203 -3.83 16.63 -13.04
C PHE A 203 -4.53 17.85 -13.61
N CYS A 204 -5.73 17.65 -14.12
CA CYS A 204 -6.49 18.64 -14.86
C CYS A 204 -7.90 18.82 -14.29
N GLU A 205 -8.44 19.98 -14.53
CA GLU A 205 -9.88 20.26 -14.42
C GLU A 205 -10.51 20.13 -15.82
N THR A 206 -11.56 19.36 -15.93
CA THR A 206 -12.29 19.25 -17.19
C THR A 206 -13.17 20.49 -17.36
N ILE A 207 -12.86 21.33 -18.37
CA ILE A 207 -13.63 22.55 -18.68
C ILE A 207 -14.88 22.20 -19.49
N GLY A 208 -14.75 21.24 -20.42
CA GLY A 208 -15.84 20.85 -21.32
C GLY A 208 -15.37 20.64 -22.75
N LYS A 209 -16.30 20.74 -23.70
CA LYS A 209 -16.00 20.65 -25.13
C LYS A 209 -15.62 22.02 -25.69
N SER A 210 -14.69 22.06 -26.64
CA SER A 210 -14.38 23.26 -27.41
C SER A 210 -15.61 23.70 -28.23
N GLY A 211 -15.83 25.01 -28.28
CA GLY A 211 -16.90 25.57 -29.14
C GLY A 211 -16.62 25.55 -30.64
N LYS A 212 -15.33 25.37 -31.03
CA LYS A 212 -14.91 25.40 -32.44
C LYS A 212 -14.65 24.01 -33.03
N GLU A 213 -14.18 23.08 -32.24
CA GLU A 213 -13.83 21.73 -32.69
C GLU A 213 -14.31 20.68 -31.67
N PRO A 214 -14.61 19.43 -32.08
CA PRO A 214 -15.12 18.40 -31.19
C PRO A 214 -14.02 17.79 -30.32
N MET A 215 -13.36 18.61 -29.49
CA MET A 215 -12.30 18.16 -28.58
C MET A 215 -12.63 18.51 -27.13
N LEU A 216 -12.13 17.68 -26.21
CA LEU A 216 -12.21 17.92 -24.78
C LEU A 216 -11.14 18.93 -24.37
N VAL A 217 -11.53 19.96 -23.62
CA VAL A 217 -10.64 20.99 -23.08
C VAL A 217 -10.36 20.71 -21.63
N LEU A 218 -9.08 20.57 -21.30
CA LEU A 218 -8.59 20.33 -19.96
C LEU A 218 -7.71 21.49 -19.52
N LYS A 219 -7.91 22.00 -18.31
CA LYS A 219 -7.04 23.01 -17.67
C LYS A 219 -6.06 22.29 -16.76
N GLU A 220 -4.77 22.35 -17.09
CA GLU A 220 -3.72 21.79 -16.26
C GLU A 220 -3.60 22.56 -14.93
N LYS A 221 -3.59 21.81 -13.80
CA LYS A 221 -3.42 22.36 -12.45
C LYS A 221 -2.04 22.04 -11.89
N ARG A 222 -1.58 20.81 -12.03
CA ARG A 222 -0.30 20.36 -11.49
C ARG A 222 0.19 19.12 -12.21
N THR A 223 1.51 18.94 -12.23
CA THR A 223 2.16 17.76 -12.81
C THR A 223 2.98 17.04 -11.75
N LYS A 224 2.94 15.70 -11.77
CA LYS A 224 3.77 14.82 -10.92
C LYS A 224 4.48 13.79 -11.77
N ASP A 225 5.79 13.68 -11.56
CA ASP A 225 6.66 12.73 -12.25
C ASP A 225 7.04 11.58 -11.30
N TYR A 226 6.92 10.35 -11.81
CA TYR A 226 7.28 9.13 -11.09
C TYR A 226 8.25 8.29 -11.91
N VAL A 227 9.12 7.59 -11.21
CA VAL A 227 9.98 6.57 -11.80
C VAL A 227 9.13 5.36 -12.16
N GLY A 228 9.11 4.97 -13.43
CA GLY A 228 8.38 3.84 -13.97
C GLY A 228 9.27 2.77 -14.59
N GLY A 229 8.65 1.73 -15.12
CA GLY A 229 9.33 0.63 -15.80
C GLY A 229 10.32 -0.12 -14.90
N ALA A 230 11.38 -0.63 -15.50
CA ALA A 230 12.45 -1.36 -14.80
C ALA A 230 13.11 -0.52 -13.71
N ALA A 231 13.18 0.80 -13.87
CA ALA A 231 13.74 1.71 -12.87
C ALA A 231 12.89 1.74 -11.59
N SER A 232 11.56 1.68 -11.71
CA SER A 232 10.66 1.58 -10.55
C SER A 232 10.85 0.25 -9.82
N ILE A 233 10.97 -0.85 -10.55
CA ILE A 233 11.22 -2.17 -9.97
C ILE A 233 12.56 -2.18 -9.23
N ALA A 234 13.62 -1.63 -9.83
CA ALA A 234 14.92 -1.53 -9.19
C ALA A 234 14.84 -0.70 -7.89
N LEU A 235 14.09 0.41 -7.90
CA LEU A 235 13.89 1.26 -6.73
C LEU A 235 13.15 0.53 -5.59
N GLN A 236 12.13 -0.26 -5.90
CA GLN A 236 11.41 -1.03 -4.89
C GLN A 236 12.26 -2.17 -4.32
N ILE A 237 12.92 -2.95 -5.19
CA ILE A 237 13.77 -4.07 -4.79
C ILE A 237 14.94 -3.61 -3.91
N SER A 238 15.53 -2.45 -4.20
CA SER A 238 16.67 -1.91 -3.43
C SER A 238 16.40 -1.71 -1.94
N LYS A 239 15.13 -1.63 -1.54
CA LYS A 239 14.73 -1.51 -0.12
C LYS A 239 14.89 -2.82 0.66
N PHE A 240 14.92 -3.96 -0.04
CA PHE A 240 14.88 -5.29 0.56
C PHE A 240 16.17 -6.10 0.38
N VAL A 241 17.01 -5.75 -0.60
CA VAL A 241 18.21 -6.51 -0.96
C VAL A 241 19.49 -5.76 -0.61
N ARG A 242 20.63 -6.47 -0.70
CA ARG A 242 21.95 -5.91 -0.41
C ARG A 242 22.36 -4.84 -1.42
N ASN A 243 22.33 -5.22 -2.71
CA ASN A 243 22.67 -4.34 -3.81
C ASN A 243 21.71 -4.53 -4.98
N THR A 244 21.41 -3.44 -5.67
CA THR A 244 20.62 -3.48 -6.90
C THR A 244 21.41 -2.81 -8.02
N THR A 245 21.54 -3.51 -9.14
CA THR A 245 22.10 -2.97 -10.37
C THR A 245 20.99 -2.85 -11.40
N LEU A 246 20.78 -1.67 -11.96
CA LEU A 246 19.85 -1.43 -13.06
C LEU A 246 20.63 -1.29 -14.38
N ILE A 247 20.28 -2.10 -15.37
CA ILE A 247 20.73 -1.95 -16.76
C ILE A 247 19.52 -1.57 -17.60
N SER A 248 19.58 -0.39 -18.23
CA SER A 248 18.43 0.18 -18.92
C SER A 248 18.86 1.11 -20.06
N SER A 249 17.88 1.77 -20.70
CA SER A 249 18.11 2.81 -21.70
C SER A 249 17.44 4.12 -21.33
N LEU A 250 18.01 5.21 -21.82
CA LEU A 250 17.39 6.52 -21.95
C LEU A 250 17.46 6.96 -23.43
N GLY A 251 16.77 8.04 -23.75
CA GLY A 251 16.81 8.63 -25.07
C GLY A 251 18.20 9.19 -25.42
N GLU A 252 18.43 9.38 -26.71
CA GLU A 252 19.71 9.91 -27.25
C GLU A 252 20.09 11.26 -26.64
N LYS A 253 19.10 12.16 -26.50
CA LYS A 253 19.29 13.50 -25.93
C LYS A 253 19.36 13.51 -24.41
N LYS A 254 19.28 12.32 -23.75
CA LYS A 254 19.41 12.14 -22.28
C LYS A 254 18.35 12.92 -21.49
N GLU A 255 17.17 13.13 -22.07
CA GLU A 255 16.07 13.83 -21.40
C GLU A 255 15.76 13.16 -20.07
N HIS A 256 15.44 13.96 -19.06
CA HIS A 256 15.10 13.51 -17.69
C HIS A 256 16.21 12.73 -16.97
N LYS A 257 17.45 12.69 -17.49
CA LYS A 257 18.56 11.98 -16.84
C LYS A 257 18.76 12.40 -15.39
N ASN A 258 18.78 13.71 -15.12
CA ASN A 258 18.99 14.23 -13.76
C ASN A 258 17.89 13.78 -12.78
N PHE A 259 16.64 13.72 -13.24
CA PHE A 259 15.53 13.19 -12.45
C PHE A 259 15.78 11.73 -12.02
N PHE A 260 16.11 10.86 -12.99
CA PHE A 260 16.38 9.46 -12.70
C PHE A 260 17.62 9.28 -11.82
N PHE A 261 18.70 10.03 -12.07
CA PHE A 261 19.92 9.92 -11.29
C PHE A 261 19.71 10.33 -9.84
N LYS A 262 18.92 11.36 -9.58
CA LYS A 262 18.52 11.80 -8.23
C LYS A 262 17.63 10.76 -7.54
N LYS A 263 16.60 10.26 -8.22
CA LYS A 263 15.67 9.27 -7.63
C LYS A 263 16.30 7.90 -7.39
N LEU A 264 17.32 7.54 -8.16
CA LEU A 264 18.00 6.24 -8.11
C LEU A 264 19.43 6.35 -7.54
N GLU A 265 19.71 7.32 -6.68
CA GLU A 265 21.07 7.57 -6.18
C GLU A 265 21.74 6.35 -5.55
N LYS A 266 20.99 5.55 -4.81
CA LYS A 266 21.45 4.33 -4.10
C LYS A 266 21.55 3.08 -5.01
N ILE A 267 21.22 3.20 -6.30
CA ILE A 267 21.20 2.07 -7.24
C ILE A 267 22.38 2.21 -8.19
N ASN A 268 23.10 1.12 -8.42
CA ASN A 268 24.12 1.06 -9.46
C ASN A 268 23.44 1.01 -10.83
N LYS A 269 23.47 2.12 -11.59
CA LYS A 269 22.79 2.26 -12.86
C LYS A 269 23.75 2.28 -14.02
N LYS A 270 23.43 1.49 -15.05
CA LYS A 270 24.14 1.39 -16.32
C LYS A 270 23.16 1.66 -17.45
N TYR A 271 23.26 2.84 -18.05
CA TYR A 271 22.40 3.23 -19.16
C TYR A 271 23.14 3.14 -20.49
N ILE A 272 22.41 2.68 -21.52
CA ILE A 272 22.72 3.01 -22.91
C ILE A 272 21.80 4.15 -23.34
N TYR A 273 22.23 4.90 -24.34
CA TYR A 273 21.45 5.98 -24.93
C TYR A 273 21.00 5.54 -26.32
N LYS A 274 19.69 5.27 -26.45
CA LYS A 274 19.09 4.74 -27.68
C LYS A 274 19.05 5.81 -28.73
N LYS A 275 19.74 5.59 -29.86
CA LYS A 275 19.81 6.54 -31.00
C LYS A 275 18.43 6.78 -31.59
N SER A 276 18.19 8.01 -32.08
CA SER A 276 16.92 8.44 -32.68
C SER A 276 15.68 8.18 -31.85
N SER A 277 15.85 8.11 -30.53
CA SER A 277 14.76 7.81 -29.58
C SER A 277 14.69 8.87 -28.49
N PRO A 278 13.50 9.27 -28.06
CA PRO A 278 13.33 10.02 -26.83
C PRO A 278 13.51 9.11 -25.61
N THR A 279 13.76 9.69 -24.43
CA THR A 279 13.52 8.98 -23.19
C THR A 279 12.02 8.66 -23.08
N ILE A 280 11.67 7.44 -22.73
CA ILE A 280 10.27 7.00 -22.69
C ILE A 280 9.49 7.80 -21.63
N VAL A 281 8.48 8.53 -22.07
CA VAL A 281 7.56 9.29 -21.20
C VAL A 281 6.14 8.82 -21.46
N LYS A 282 5.47 8.31 -20.43
CA LYS A 282 4.03 7.97 -20.45
C LYS A 282 3.27 9.07 -19.70
N LYS A 283 2.82 10.09 -20.44
CA LYS A 283 2.04 11.20 -19.91
C LYS A 283 0.57 10.77 -19.84
N ARG A 284 -0.03 10.92 -18.65
CA ARG A 284 -1.45 10.62 -18.39
C ARG A 284 -2.12 11.85 -17.83
N TYR A 285 -3.16 12.29 -18.49
CA TYR A 285 -4.04 13.35 -18.02
C TYR A 285 -5.09 12.73 -17.09
N VAL A 286 -5.24 13.31 -15.92
CA VAL A 286 -6.09 12.80 -14.85
C VAL A 286 -7.02 13.91 -14.42
N ASP A 287 -8.32 13.64 -14.38
CA ASP A 287 -9.28 14.56 -13.79
C ASP A 287 -9.05 14.66 -12.28
N ASP A 288 -8.79 15.87 -11.78
CA ASP A 288 -8.36 16.11 -10.40
C ASP A 288 -9.48 15.84 -9.38
N ALA A 289 -10.74 15.93 -9.79
CA ALA A 289 -11.89 15.70 -8.93
C ALA A 289 -12.20 14.20 -8.78
N SER A 290 -12.25 13.46 -9.90
CA SER A 290 -12.60 12.04 -9.90
C SER A 290 -11.40 11.10 -9.81
N ASN A 291 -10.17 11.62 -9.95
CA ASN A 291 -8.94 10.84 -10.12
C ASN A 291 -8.98 9.85 -11.30
N SER A 292 -9.87 10.05 -12.26
CA SER A 292 -9.99 9.20 -13.44
C SER A 292 -9.00 9.62 -14.52
N LYS A 293 -8.42 8.64 -15.23
CA LYS A 293 -7.54 8.89 -16.38
C LYS A 293 -8.37 9.21 -17.61
N THR A 294 -8.18 10.39 -18.19
CA THR A 294 -8.93 10.87 -19.35
C THR A 294 -8.21 10.65 -20.67
N LEU A 295 -6.89 10.80 -20.69
CA LEU A 295 -6.08 10.71 -21.91
C LEU A 295 -4.67 10.26 -21.58
N GLY A 296 -4.06 9.47 -22.47
CA GLY A 296 -2.65 9.10 -22.44
C GLY A 296 -1.92 9.61 -23.68
N VAL A 297 -0.82 10.35 -23.50
CA VAL A 297 0.08 10.80 -24.57
C VAL A 297 1.48 10.30 -24.29
N TYR A 298 2.03 9.47 -25.16
CA TYR A 298 3.29 8.79 -24.92
C TYR A 298 4.37 9.24 -25.90
N SER A 299 5.55 9.59 -25.36
CA SER A 299 6.77 9.80 -26.13
C SER A 299 7.57 8.51 -26.09
N ILE A 300 7.48 7.72 -27.15
CA ILE A 300 8.08 6.38 -27.27
C ILE A 300 8.66 6.18 -28.66
N ASN A 301 9.64 5.29 -28.75
CA ASN A 301 10.11 4.69 -29.99
C ASN A 301 10.34 3.20 -29.73
N ASP A 302 9.55 2.35 -30.40
CA ASP A 302 9.55 0.88 -30.21
C ASP A 302 10.53 0.16 -31.13
N ASP A 303 11.31 0.89 -31.95
CA ASP A 303 12.34 0.31 -32.80
C ASP A 303 13.36 -0.46 -31.97
N ARG A 304 13.90 -1.53 -32.53
CA ARG A 304 14.97 -2.30 -31.88
C ARG A 304 16.24 -1.46 -31.81
N LEU A 305 17.10 -1.77 -30.86
CA LEU A 305 18.46 -1.24 -30.83
C LEU A 305 19.18 -1.64 -32.12
N ASN A 306 20.01 -0.73 -32.62
CA ASN A 306 20.95 -1.08 -33.65
C ASN A 306 22.00 -2.11 -33.15
N ILE A 307 22.65 -2.81 -34.04
CA ILE A 307 23.58 -3.90 -33.70
C ILE A 307 24.71 -3.43 -32.77
N SER A 308 25.23 -2.24 -32.97
CA SER A 308 26.33 -1.66 -32.15
C SER A 308 25.85 -1.47 -30.69
N ASP A 309 24.69 -0.82 -30.50
CA ASP A 309 24.16 -0.53 -29.18
C ASP A 309 23.69 -1.81 -28.48
N GLU A 310 23.13 -2.79 -29.22
CA GLU A 310 22.81 -4.11 -28.67
C GLU A 310 24.06 -4.84 -28.20
N ASN A 311 25.17 -4.80 -28.97
CA ASN A 311 26.42 -5.43 -28.56
C ASN A 311 27.03 -4.75 -27.33
N LYS A 312 26.94 -3.42 -27.21
CA LYS A 312 27.34 -2.68 -26.01
C LYS A 312 26.49 -3.13 -24.80
N LEU A 313 25.17 -3.18 -24.97
CA LEU A 313 24.25 -3.63 -23.93
C LEU A 313 24.57 -5.05 -23.49
N LYS A 314 24.79 -5.98 -24.44
CA LYS A 314 25.18 -7.38 -24.17
C LYS A 314 26.49 -7.45 -23.36
N SER A 315 27.49 -6.63 -23.71
CA SER A 315 28.76 -6.55 -22.97
C SER A 315 28.55 -6.07 -21.53
N ILE A 316 27.71 -5.03 -21.32
CA ILE A 316 27.37 -4.52 -19.98
C ILE A 316 26.66 -5.61 -19.17
N ILE A 317 25.69 -6.32 -19.76
CA ILE A 317 24.96 -7.41 -19.10
C ILE A 317 25.93 -8.52 -18.74
N LYS A 318 26.80 -8.98 -19.66
CA LYS A 318 27.79 -10.03 -19.41
C LYS A 318 28.68 -9.73 -18.20
N LYS A 319 29.17 -8.49 -18.09
CA LYS A 319 30.03 -8.03 -16.98
C LYS A 319 29.30 -7.99 -15.63
N ASN A 320 27.97 -7.95 -15.62
CA ASN A 320 27.17 -7.80 -14.40
C ASN A 320 26.45 -9.09 -13.97
N ILE A 321 26.24 -10.04 -14.88
CA ILE A 321 25.55 -11.32 -14.54
C ILE A 321 26.27 -12.06 -13.41
N SER A 322 27.58 -12.20 -13.48
CA SER A 322 28.36 -12.95 -12.47
C SER A 322 28.34 -12.31 -11.08
N LYS A 323 28.17 -11.00 -11.02
CA LYS A 323 28.16 -10.19 -9.76
C LYS A 323 26.83 -10.22 -9.01
N ASN A 324 25.78 -10.82 -9.61
CA ASN A 324 24.44 -10.81 -9.08
C ASN A 324 23.91 -12.23 -8.89
N ASP A 325 23.07 -12.42 -7.88
CA ASP A 325 22.48 -13.74 -7.52
C ASP A 325 21.20 -14.01 -8.32
N ILE A 326 20.48 -12.94 -8.64
CA ILE A 326 19.16 -12.98 -9.30
C ILE A 326 19.14 -11.95 -10.43
N ILE A 327 18.46 -12.32 -11.53
CA ILE A 327 18.16 -11.43 -12.66
C ILE A 327 16.64 -11.20 -12.70
N ILE A 328 16.22 -9.95 -12.74
CA ILE A 328 14.84 -9.54 -12.99
C ILE A 328 14.77 -8.83 -14.33
N ILE A 329 13.96 -9.36 -15.22
CA ILE A 329 13.67 -8.76 -16.52
C ILE A 329 12.30 -8.08 -16.46
N SER A 330 12.27 -6.82 -16.84
CA SER A 330 11.06 -6.02 -16.95
C SER A 330 11.00 -5.41 -18.35
N ASP A 331 10.40 -6.17 -19.26
CA ASP A 331 10.39 -5.92 -20.68
C ASP A 331 9.04 -5.33 -21.11
N TYR A 332 9.05 -4.05 -21.45
CA TYR A 332 7.86 -3.31 -21.88
C TYR A 332 7.69 -3.29 -23.42
N GLY A 333 8.60 -3.95 -24.14
CA GLY A 333 8.52 -4.04 -25.60
C GLY A 333 8.84 -2.74 -26.34
N HIS A 334 9.61 -1.84 -25.71
CA HIS A 334 10.06 -0.61 -26.36
C HIS A 334 11.44 -0.79 -27.02
N GLY A 335 11.75 -1.99 -27.49
CA GLY A 335 12.89 -2.28 -28.36
C GLY A 335 14.22 -2.49 -27.65
N LEU A 336 14.30 -2.48 -26.31
CA LEU A 336 15.56 -2.68 -25.59
C LEU A 336 16.04 -4.14 -25.66
N ILE A 337 15.13 -5.10 -25.49
CA ILE A 337 15.47 -6.54 -25.40
C ILE A 337 15.00 -7.28 -26.64
N SER A 338 15.93 -7.54 -27.54
CA SER A 338 15.72 -8.35 -28.74
C SER A 338 15.65 -9.86 -28.40
N ASN A 339 15.20 -10.68 -29.36
CA ASN A 339 15.23 -12.15 -29.23
C ASN A 339 16.66 -12.66 -29.00
N ARG A 340 17.67 -12.09 -29.67
CA ARG A 340 19.08 -12.44 -29.51
C ARG A 340 19.58 -12.14 -28.08
N LEU A 341 19.16 -11.02 -27.52
CA LEU A 341 19.53 -10.64 -26.16
C LEU A 341 18.79 -11.48 -25.12
N SER A 342 17.49 -11.78 -25.32
CA SER A 342 16.72 -12.67 -24.44
C SER A 342 17.30 -14.09 -24.43
N ASP A 343 17.71 -14.63 -25.57
CA ASP A 343 18.40 -15.92 -25.66
C ASP A 343 19.74 -15.92 -24.90
N PHE A 344 20.51 -14.82 -25.04
CA PHE A 344 21.77 -14.67 -24.30
C PHE A 344 21.56 -14.66 -22.78
N ILE A 345 20.58 -13.92 -22.30
CA ILE A 345 20.26 -13.82 -20.86
C ILE A 345 19.73 -15.16 -20.34
N SER A 346 18.84 -15.82 -21.10
CA SER A 346 18.23 -17.11 -20.73
C SER A 346 19.24 -18.26 -20.59
N LYS A 347 20.40 -18.16 -21.23
CA LYS A 347 21.51 -19.13 -21.10
C LYS A 347 22.34 -18.94 -19.83
N SER A 348 22.08 -17.91 -19.03
CA SER A 348 22.79 -17.71 -17.76
C SER A 348 22.35 -18.76 -16.73
N SER A 349 23.27 -19.17 -15.86
CA SER A 349 22.99 -20.12 -14.76
C SER A 349 22.19 -19.47 -13.60
N LYS A 350 21.85 -18.20 -13.72
CA LYS A 350 21.16 -17.46 -12.65
C LYS A 350 19.66 -17.69 -12.68
N ARG A 351 19.00 -17.45 -11.53
CA ARG A 351 17.54 -17.44 -11.43
C ARG A 351 16.99 -16.19 -12.10
N ILE A 352 16.25 -16.38 -13.18
CA ILE A 352 15.68 -15.30 -13.99
C ILE A 352 14.19 -15.17 -13.69
N PHE A 353 13.78 -14.00 -13.27
CA PHE A 353 12.40 -13.59 -13.07
C PHE A 353 11.99 -12.67 -14.21
N VAL A 354 10.91 -12.98 -14.90
CA VAL A 354 10.51 -12.23 -16.10
C VAL A 354 9.11 -11.69 -15.98
N ASN A 355 8.98 -10.40 -16.25
CA ASN A 355 7.72 -9.77 -16.63
C ASN A 355 7.89 -9.20 -18.04
N CYS A 356 6.97 -9.53 -18.93
CA CYS A 356 6.95 -9.08 -20.31
C CYS A 356 5.58 -8.46 -20.56
N GLN A 357 5.52 -7.14 -20.52
CA GLN A 357 4.27 -6.41 -20.56
C GLN A 357 3.85 -6.06 -21.99
N VAL A 358 2.66 -6.47 -22.37
CA VAL A 358 2.02 -6.09 -23.63
C VAL A 358 1.36 -4.73 -23.46
N ASN A 359 1.61 -3.81 -24.39
CA ASN A 359 0.98 -2.51 -24.46
C ASN A 359 0.13 -2.35 -25.74
N ALA A 360 -0.58 -1.24 -25.88
CA ALA A 360 -1.46 -1.02 -27.02
C ALA A 360 -0.75 -1.09 -28.38
N ASN A 361 0.53 -0.75 -28.43
CA ASN A 361 1.30 -0.62 -29.67
C ASN A 361 1.99 -1.94 -30.09
N ASN A 362 2.24 -2.87 -29.13
CA ASN A 362 2.95 -4.12 -29.39
C ASN A 362 2.10 -5.38 -29.19
N LYS A 363 0.78 -5.22 -29.07
CA LYS A 363 -0.19 -6.31 -28.91
C LYS A 363 -0.11 -7.28 -30.08
N GLY A 364 0.11 -8.56 -29.78
CA GLY A 364 0.27 -9.61 -30.78
C GLY A 364 1.70 -9.80 -31.29
N TRP A 365 2.61 -8.87 -31.05
CA TRP A 365 4.01 -8.95 -31.51
C TRP A 365 5.01 -9.18 -30.38
N HIS A 366 4.70 -8.70 -29.20
CA HIS A 366 5.54 -8.82 -28.01
C HIS A 366 5.09 -10.00 -27.17
N SER A 367 5.96 -10.96 -26.94
CA SER A 367 5.65 -12.23 -26.29
C SER A 367 6.67 -12.59 -25.23
N ILE A 368 6.19 -13.09 -24.10
CA ILE A 368 7.03 -13.63 -23.03
C ILE A 368 7.71 -14.95 -23.45
N LEU A 369 7.19 -15.61 -24.50
CA LEU A 369 7.73 -16.87 -25.03
C LEU A 369 9.12 -16.73 -25.66
N LYS A 370 9.60 -15.49 -25.92
CA LYS A 370 10.99 -15.26 -26.35
C LYS A 370 12.03 -15.61 -25.27
N TYR A 371 11.63 -15.70 -23.99
CA TYR A 371 12.53 -16.05 -22.90
C TYR A 371 12.53 -17.55 -22.65
N LYS A 372 13.58 -18.22 -23.12
CA LYS A 372 13.75 -19.68 -22.98
C LYS A 372 14.43 -19.98 -21.64
N GLY A 373 13.70 -20.61 -20.70
CA GLY A 373 14.26 -21.00 -19.41
C GLY A 373 14.32 -19.87 -18.39
N CYS A 374 13.18 -19.59 -17.78
CA CYS A 374 13.03 -18.65 -16.65
C CYS A 374 12.83 -19.42 -15.34
N PHE A 375 13.16 -18.81 -14.22
CA PHE A 375 12.81 -19.37 -12.91
C PHE A 375 11.36 -19.06 -12.56
N CYS A 376 10.91 -17.84 -12.78
CA CYS A 376 9.53 -17.42 -12.53
C CYS A 376 9.06 -16.43 -13.60
N VAL A 377 7.82 -16.61 -14.05
CA VAL A 377 7.11 -15.73 -14.98
C VAL A 377 6.08 -14.92 -14.19
N PHE A 378 6.04 -13.59 -14.42
CA PHE A 378 5.01 -12.68 -13.95
C PHE A 378 4.22 -12.17 -15.16
N ILE A 379 2.92 -12.40 -15.14
CA ILE A 379 2.07 -12.05 -16.29
C ILE A 379 0.66 -11.70 -15.77
N ASN A 380 -0.04 -10.79 -16.43
CA ASN A 380 -1.46 -10.60 -16.11
C ASN A 380 -2.34 -11.61 -16.88
N GLU A 381 -3.57 -11.80 -16.40
CA GLU A 381 -4.48 -12.79 -17.00
C GLU A 381 -4.76 -12.51 -18.46
N THR A 382 -4.96 -11.26 -18.85
CA THR A 382 -5.23 -10.88 -20.24
C THR A 382 -4.04 -11.19 -21.14
N GLU A 383 -2.83 -10.83 -20.70
CA GLU A 383 -1.59 -11.15 -21.43
C GLU A 383 -1.40 -12.66 -21.58
N LEU A 384 -1.66 -13.42 -20.51
CA LEU A 384 -1.56 -14.88 -20.54
C LEU A 384 -2.55 -15.51 -21.54
N ARG A 385 -3.78 -15.01 -21.58
CA ARG A 385 -4.78 -15.45 -22.55
C ARG A 385 -4.38 -15.14 -23.99
N TYR A 386 -3.73 -14.00 -24.23
CA TYR A 386 -3.16 -13.69 -25.54
C TYR A 386 -2.05 -14.64 -25.95
N GLU A 387 -1.16 -15.02 -25.01
CA GLU A 387 -0.06 -15.95 -25.31
C GLU A 387 -0.58 -17.34 -25.75
N VAL A 388 -1.64 -17.85 -25.11
CA VAL A 388 -2.23 -19.15 -25.45
C VAL A 388 -3.39 -19.08 -26.44
N ARG A 389 -3.82 -17.86 -26.84
CA ARG A 389 -4.95 -17.60 -27.75
C ARG A 389 -6.25 -18.26 -27.27
N ASP A 390 -6.54 -18.11 -25.97
CA ASP A 390 -7.71 -18.72 -25.33
C ASP A 390 -8.42 -17.72 -24.42
N GLN A 391 -9.63 -17.32 -24.80
CA GLN A 391 -10.47 -16.36 -24.05
C GLN A 391 -11.46 -17.04 -23.10
N HIS A 392 -11.82 -18.31 -23.32
CA HIS A 392 -13.00 -18.94 -22.71
C HIS A 392 -12.67 -19.95 -21.61
N SER A 393 -11.52 -20.60 -21.67
CA SER A 393 -11.13 -21.59 -20.67
C SER A 393 -10.91 -20.96 -19.29
N THR A 394 -11.02 -21.77 -18.24
CA THR A 394 -10.69 -21.33 -16.88
C THR A 394 -9.22 -20.92 -16.81
N ILE A 395 -8.89 -20.00 -15.90
CA ILE A 395 -7.50 -19.53 -15.75
C ILE A 395 -6.52 -20.68 -15.43
N HIS A 396 -6.98 -21.73 -14.73
CA HIS A 396 -6.20 -22.91 -14.45
C HIS A 396 -5.85 -23.69 -15.71
N GLU A 397 -6.80 -23.87 -16.62
CA GLU A 397 -6.60 -24.50 -17.92
C GLU A 397 -5.68 -23.67 -18.82
N VAL A 398 -5.87 -22.33 -18.82
CA VAL A 398 -5.02 -21.40 -19.56
C VAL A 398 -3.57 -21.51 -19.09
N ILE A 399 -3.32 -21.55 -17.78
CA ILE A 399 -1.97 -21.78 -17.23
C ILE A 399 -1.42 -23.13 -17.68
N LYS A 400 -2.20 -24.21 -17.60
CA LYS A 400 -1.77 -25.55 -18.06
C LYS A 400 -1.46 -25.59 -19.56
N LYS A 401 -2.23 -24.89 -20.40
CA LYS A 401 -1.91 -24.72 -21.83
C LYS A 401 -0.60 -23.99 -22.02
N PHE A 402 -0.39 -22.88 -21.28
CA PHE A 402 0.84 -22.12 -21.35
C PHE A 402 2.08 -22.94 -20.96
N THR A 403 1.97 -23.82 -19.96
CA THR A 403 3.10 -24.69 -19.54
C THR A 403 3.47 -25.76 -20.58
N LYS A 404 2.59 -26.11 -21.52
CA LYS A 404 2.88 -27.02 -22.63
C LYS A 404 3.65 -26.32 -23.75
N LEU A 405 3.73 -25.03 -23.78
CA LEU A 405 4.56 -24.32 -24.73
C LEU A 405 6.04 -24.57 -24.39
N LYS A 406 6.93 -24.49 -25.38
CA LYS A 406 8.36 -24.96 -25.31
C LYS A 406 9.24 -24.25 -24.26
N ASN A 407 8.71 -23.41 -23.40
CA ASN A 407 9.46 -22.66 -22.40
C ASN A 407 9.60 -23.44 -21.09
N LYS A 408 10.80 -23.40 -20.50
CA LYS A 408 11.08 -24.05 -19.21
C LYS A 408 11.02 -22.98 -18.10
N PHE A 409 10.07 -23.08 -17.18
CA PHE A 409 10.02 -22.29 -15.96
C PHE A 409 9.49 -23.12 -14.79
N ASN A 410 9.80 -22.67 -13.58
CA ASN A 410 9.44 -23.39 -12.36
C ASN A 410 8.12 -22.86 -11.79
N TYR A 411 7.87 -21.56 -11.97
CA TYR A 411 6.75 -20.86 -11.37
C TYR A 411 6.11 -19.86 -12.32
N ILE A 412 4.80 -19.71 -12.19
CA ILE A 412 4.04 -18.64 -12.85
C ILE A 412 3.23 -17.90 -11.78
N LEU A 413 3.28 -16.57 -11.79
CA LEU A 413 2.43 -15.71 -11.02
C LEU A 413 1.55 -14.90 -11.97
N VAL A 414 0.24 -15.12 -11.88
CA VAL A 414 -0.76 -14.44 -12.71
C VAL A 414 -1.50 -13.41 -11.87
N THR A 415 -1.44 -12.14 -12.26
CA THR A 415 -2.22 -11.07 -11.63
C THR A 415 -3.60 -10.98 -12.26
N LYS A 416 -4.66 -10.87 -11.41
CA LYS A 416 -6.08 -10.86 -11.81
C LYS A 416 -6.79 -9.56 -11.39
N GLY A 417 -6.04 -8.45 -11.28
CA GLY A 417 -6.60 -7.17 -10.84
C GLY A 417 -7.27 -7.27 -9.46
N ASN A 418 -8.54 -6.88 -9.35
CA ASN A 418 -9.30 -6.88 -8.09
C ASN A 418 -9.55 -8.29 -7.53
N GLU A 419 -9.35 -9.35 -8.31
CA GLU A 419 -9.45 -10.72 -7.83
C GLU A 419 -8.16 -11.23 -7.16
N GLY A 420 -7.05 -10.49 -7.26
CA GLY A 420 -5.79 -10.82 -6.62
C GLY A 420 -4.80 -11.52 -7.53
N VAL A 421 -4.14 -12.57 -7.04
CA VAL A 421 -3.08 -13.29 -7.77
C VAL A 421 -3.24 -14.79 -7.64
N LEU A 422 -2.93 -15.48 -8.74
CA LEU A 422 -2.83 -16.92 -8.80
C LEU A 422 -1.36 -17.31 -9.02
N PHE A 423 -0.79 -18.07 -8.10
CA PHE A 423 0.57 -18.59 -8.19
C PHE A 423 0.52 -20.08 -8.45
N TYR A 424 1.23 -20.55 -9.47
CA TYR A 424 1.35 -21.98 -9.81
C TYR A 424 2.78 -22.46 -9.67
N ASP A 425 2.99 -23.44 -8.81
CA ASP A 425 4.25 -24.20 -8.68
C ASP A 425 4.19 -25.42 -9.62
N LEU A 426 4.90 -25.34 -10.74
CA LEU A 426 4.93 -26.41 -11.74
C LEU A 426 5.53 -27.70 -11.18
N ARG A 427 6.49 -27.62 -10.28
CA ARG A 427 7.18 -28.80 -9.71
C ARG A 427 6.27 -29.61 -8.79
N LYS A 428 5.34 -28.89 -8.09
CA LYS A 428 4.36 -29.51 -7.19
C LYS A 428 3.01 -29.75 -7.88
N ASN A 429 2.83 -29.23 -9.08
CA ASN A 429 1.54 -29.19 -9.79
C ASN A 429 0.42 -28.60 -8.90
N PHE A 430 0.72 -27.51 -8.18
CA PHE A 430 -0.20 -26.93 -7.20
C PHE A 430 -0.42 -25.45 -7.39
N PHE A 431 -1.68 -25.02 -7.24
CA PHE A 431 -2.11 -23.64 -7.34
C PHE A 431 -2.31 -23.01 -5.96
N TYR A 432 -1.81 -21.81 -5.79
CA TYR A 432 -2.03 -20.97 -4.62
C TYR A 432 -2.80 -19.72 -5.06
N ASP A 433 -4.01 -19.53 -4.56
CA ASP A 433 -4.85 -18.38 -4.90
C ASP A 433 -4.87 -17.40 -3.73
N TYR A 434 -4.53 -16.15 -4.01
CA TYR A 434 -4.47 -15.06 -3.04
C TYR A 434 -5.38 -13.91 -3.50
N PRO A 435 -6.37 -13.50 -2.69
CA PRO A 435 -7.22 -12.37 -3.02
C PRO A 435 -6.45 -11.05 -2.98
N ALA A 436 -6.93 -10.04 -3.70
CA ALA A 436 -6.50 -8.65 -3.48
C ALA A 436 -6.99 -8.15 -2.11
N PHE A 437 -6.29 -7.18 -1.54
CA PHE A 437 -6.62 -6.55 -0.26
C PHE A 437 -6.82 -5.05 -0.43
#